data_d286602aedcd852c737b508cd7b88a6b
#
_entry.id   d286602aedcd852c737b508cd7b88a6b
#
_cell.length_a   1.000
_cell.length_b   1.000
_cell.length_c   1.000
_cell.angle_alpha   90.00
_cell.angle_beta   90.00
_cell.angle_gamma   90.00
#
_symmetry.space_group_name_H-M   'P 1'
#
loop_
_entity.id
_entity.type
_entity.pdbx_description
1 polymer ?
#
loop_
_entity_poly.entity_id
_entity_poly.type
_entity_poly.pdbx_seq_one_letter_code
_entity_poly.pdbx_strand_id
1 'polypeptide(L)'
;DHTFGRMESIWKPVAANEGFEIVRRRLFLNCKDETARDNVCREFSRMYQENAADFPTEAKEVDYYERMRSCYPIHPEIFDRLYEDWATIEKFQKTRGVLRLMAAVVHELWMHQDGGLLIMPSSIPLDVPNIRDELTRHVGDNWNAIVDHEVDGKNSIPYQKDVEVPRFS
;
A
#
# COMPACT_ATOMS: atom_id res chain seq x y z
N ASP A 1 -12.61 -18.32 50.35
CA ASP A 1 -11.68 -17.66 49.41
C ASP A 1 -12.00 -18.09 47.99
N HIS A 2 -12.86 -17.30 47.34
CA HIS A 2 -13.14 -17.48 45.92
C HIS A 2 -12.28 -16.48 45.12
N THR A 3 -11.21 -16.96 44.56
CA THR A 3 -10.40 -16.24 43.60
C THR A 3 -11.14 -16.23 42.26
N PHE A 4 -11.77 -15.10 41.92
CA PHE A 4 -12.27 -14.87 40.56
C PHE A 4 -11.07 -14.74 39.61
N GLY A 5 -10.81 -15.81 38.89
CA GLY A 5 -9.91 -15.75 37.72
C GLY A 5 -10.51 -14.82 36.65
N ARG A 6 -9.96 -13.63 36.51
CA ARG A 6 -10.18 -12.80 35.34
C ARG A 6 -9.72 -13.60 34.15
N MET A 7 -10.65 -14.07 33.32
CA MET A 7 -10.31 -14.44 31.94
C MET A 7 -9.94 -13.16 31.22
N GLU A 8 -8.63 -12.87 31.15
CA GLU A 8 -8.10 -11.94 30.18
C GLU A 8 -8.36 -12.56 28.81
N SER A 9 -9.42 -12.14 28.15
CA SER A 9 -9.55 -12.35 26.73
C SER A 9 -8.41 -11.56 26.09
N ILE A 10 -7.34 -12.25 25.73
CA ILE A 10 -6.26 -11.68 24.92
C ILE A 10 -6.94 -11.23 23.62
N TRP A 11 -7.24 -9.94 23.55
CA TRP A 11 -7.72 -9.30 22.34
C TRP A 11 -6.58 -9.42 21.33
N LYS A 12 -6.65 -10.42 20.46
CA LYS A 12 -5.70 -10.55 19.35
C LYS A 12 -5.90 -9.33 18.47
N PRO A 13 -4.86 -8.53 18.22
CA PRO A 13 -4.94 -7.49 17.20
C PRO A 13 -5.46 -8.13 15.92
N VAL A 14 -6.40 -7.45 15.28
CA VAL A 14 -6.89 -7.80 13.93
C VAL A 14 -5.67 -8.19 13.09
N ALA A 15 -5.63 -9.40 12.59
CA ALA A 15 -4.51 -9.85 11.75
C ALA A 15 -4.37 -8.85 10.58
N ALA A 16 -3.16 -8.60 10.10
CA ALA A 16 -2.92 -7.63 9.04
C ALA A 16 -3.91 -7.81 7.86
N ASN A 17 -4.22 -9.06 7.52
CA ASN A 17 -5.19 -9.43 6.49
C ASN A 17 -6.63 -8.91 6.74
N GLU A 18 -7.08 -8.86 7.97
CA GLU A 18 -8.42 -8.32 8.30
C GLU A 18 -8.45 -6.78 8.19
N GLY A 19 -7.32 -6.12 8.47
CA GLY A 19 -7.16 -4.68 8.30
C GLY A 19 -7.30 -4.24 6.85
N PHE A 20 -6.74 -5.02 5.91
CA PHE A 20 -6.83 -4.75 4.46
C PHE A 20 -8.28 -4.78 3.98
N GLU A 21 -9.01 -5.79 4.38
CA GLU A 21 -10.39 -5.96 3.96
C GLU A 21 -11.28 -4.83 4.47
N ILE A 22 -11.06 -4.36 5.70
CA ILE A 22 -11.79 -3.21 6.26
C ILE A 22 -11.52 -1.96 5.42
N VAL A 23 -10.25 -1.66 5.10
CA VAL A 23 -9.88 -0.49 4.29
C VAL A 23 -10.49 -0.60 2.90
N ARG A 24 -10.32 -1.74 2.23
CA ARG A 24 -10.87 -1.98 0.90
C ARG A 24 -12.39 -1.80 0.87
N ARG A 25 -13.12 -2.43 1.79
CA ARG A 25 -14.60 -2.35 1.86
C ARG A 25 -15.12 -0.96 2.20
N ARG A 26 -14.31 -0.13 2.85
CA ARG A 26 -14.66 1.26 3.17
C ARG A 26 -14.42 2.22 2.02
N LEU A 27 -13.43 1.96 1.19
CA LEU A 27 -13.01 2.82 0.08
C LEU A 27 -13.65 2.43 -1.25
N PHE A 28 -13.95 1.16 -1.45
CA PHE A 28 -14.43 0.65 -2.73
C PHE A 28 -15.73 -0.14 -2.57
N LEU A 29 -16.57 -0.01 -3.57
CA LEU A 29 -17.70 -0.92 -3.77
C LEU A 29 -17.17 -2.28 -4.26
N ASN A 30 -18.07 -3.28 -4.33
CA ASN A 30 -17.70 -4.56 -4.91
C ASN A 30 -17.26 -4.38 -6.36
N CYS A 31 -16.25 -5.13 -6.77
CA CYS A 31 -15.81 -5.17 -8.15
C CYS A 31 -16.94 -5.63 -9.04
N LYS A 32 -17.27 -4.86 -10.07
CA LYS A 32 -18.35 -5.19 -11.00
C LYS A 32 -17.94 -6.26 -12.02
N ASP A 33 -16.68 -6.28 -12.39
CA ASP A 33 -16.10 -7.24 -13.33
C ASP A 33 -14.97 -8.02 -12.65
N GLU A 34 -15.38 -9.14 -12.04
CA GLU A 34 -14.43 -10.03 -11.37
C GLU A 34 -13.47 -10.71 -12.35
N THR A 35 -13.90 -10.92 -13.59
CA THR A 35 -13.03 -11.51 -14.63
C THR A 35 -11.92 -10.54 -15.01
N ALA A 36 -12.24 -9.26 -15.18
CA ALA A 36 -11.23 -8.23 -15.45
C ALA A 36 -10.24 -8.12 -14.29
N ARG A 37 -10.72 -8.08 -13.03
CA ARG A 37 -9.85 -8.10 -11.84
C ARG A 37 -8.90 -9.30 -11.86
N ASP A 38 -9.44 -10.50 -12.08
CA ASP A 38 -8.66 -11.74 -12.04
C ASP A 38 -7.63 -11.78 -13.18
N ASN A 39 -7.95 -11.22 -14.33
CA ASN A 39 -7.00 -11.07 -15.44
C ASN A 39 -5.85 -10.12 -15.06
N VAL A 40 -6.15 -8.94 -14.49
CA VAL A 40 -5.14 -8.00 -14.02
C VAL A 40 -4.21 -8.68 -13.01
N CYS A 41 -4.74 -9.30 -11.98
CA CYS A 41 -3.93 -9.99 -10.97
C CYS A 41 -3.08 -11.12 -11.57
N ARG A 42 -3.60 -11.84 -12.57
CA ARG A 42 -2.86 -12.90 -13.26
C ARG A 42 -1.69 -12.36 -14.08
N GLU A 43 -1.89 -11.26 -14.79
CA GLU A 43 -0.83 -10.63 -15.57
C GLU A 43 0.29 -10.09 -14.67
N PHE A 44 -0.03 -9.47 -13.55
CA PHE A 44 0.98 -9.05 -12.57
C PHE A 44 1.72 -10.25 -11.97
N SER A 45 1.01 -11.30 -11.58
CA SER A 45 1.62 -12.53 -11.05
C SER A 45 2.56 -13.17 -12.07
N ARG A 46 2.16 -13.22 -13.34
CA ARG A 46 3.01 -13.72 -14.43
C ARG A 46 4.27 -12.86 -14.60
N MET A 47 4.12 -11.55 -14.61
CA MET A 47 5.24 -10.61 -14.73
C MET A 47 6.25 -10.82 -13.60
N TYR A 48 5.79 -10.99 -12.35
CA TYR A 48 6.68 -11.26 -11.20
C TYR A 48 7.43 -12.58 -11.32
N GLN A 49 6.78 -13.61 -11.84
CA GLN A 49 7.40 -14.93 -12.07
C GLN A 49 8.41 -14.88 -13.21
N GLU A 50 8.09 -14.22 -14.32
CA GLU A 50 8.97 -14.08 -15.49
C GLU A 50 10.22 -13.24 -15.19
N ASN A 51 10.11 -12.27 -14.28
CA ASN A 51 11.21 -11.39 -13.86
C ASN A 51 11.66 -11.71 -12.43
N ALA A 52 11.75 -13.00 -12.10
CA ALA A 52 11.97 -13.48 -10.75
C ALA A 52 13.27 -12.98 -10.07
N ALA A 53 14.24 -12.48 -10.83
CA ALA A 53 15.48 -11.90 -10.29
C ALA A 53 15.28 -10.48 -9.71
N ASP A 54 14.26 -9.76 -10.21
CA ASP A 54 14.02 -8.36 -9.88
C ASP A 54 12.99 -8.17 -8.76
N PHE A 55 12.29 -9.26 -8.38
CA PHE A 55 11.22 -9.20 -7.37
C PHE A 55 11.48 -10.09 -6.16
N PRO A 56 10.93 -9.74 -4.98
CA PRO A 56 11.00 -10.57 -3.78
C PRO A 56 10.43 -11.97 -4.01
N THR A 57 10.91 -12.94 -3.21
CA THR A 57 10.51 -14.34 -3.35
C THR A 57 9.01 -14.53 -3.16
N GLU A 58 8.41 -13.81 -2.23
CA GLU A 58 6.98 -13.86 -1.91
C GLU A 58 6.09 -13.47 -3.10
N ALA A 59 6.52 -12.50 -3.90
CA ALA A 59 5.76 -12.05 -5.07
C ALA A 59 5.60 -13.13 -6.17
N LYS A 60 6.40 -14.19 -6.12
CA LYS A 60 6.41 -15.30 -7.09
C LYS A 60 5.55 -16.47 -6.67
N GLU A 61 5.10 -16.49 -5.42
CA GLU A 61 4.32 -17.58 -4.85
C GLU A 61 2.86 -17.52 -5.33
N VAL A 62 2.23 -18.68 -5.42
CA VAL A 62 0.83 -18.81 -5.85
C VAL A 62 -0.10 -18.02 -4.92
N ASP A 63 0.20 -18.01 -3.63
CA ASP A 63 -0.57 -17.31 -2.61
C ASP A 63 -0.56 -15.79 -2.82
N TYR A 64 0.45 -15.24 -3.48
CA TYR A 64 0.52 -13.82 -3.77
C TYR A 64 -0.54 -13.37 -4.78
N TYR A 65 -0.87 -14.21 -5.75
CA TYR A 65 -2.00 -13.98 -6.65
C TYR A 65 -3.33 -13.83 -5.89
N GLU A 66 -3.63 -14.77 -4.99
CA GLU A 66 -4.85 -14.70 -4.18
C GLU A 66 -4.85 -13.46 -3.26
N ARG A 67 -3.69 -13.09 -2.78
CA ARG A 67 -3.50 -11.90 -1.99
C ARG A 67 -3.78 -10.62 -2.79
N MET A 68 -3.26 -10.50 -4.02
CA MET A 68 -3.59 -9.39 -4.93
C MET A 68 -5.09 -9.31 -5.20
N ARG A 69 -5.76 -10.44 -5.45
CA ARG A 69 -7.21 -10.48 -5.64
C ARG A 69 -7.99 -9.95 -4.44
N SER A 70 -7.59 -10.32 -3.24
CA SER A 70 -8.24 -9.90 -2.00
C SER A 70 -8.05 -8.41 -1.70
N CYS A 71 -6.90 -7.86 -2.08
CA CYS A 71 -6.55 -6.44 -1.88
C CYS A 71 -7.03 -5.52 -3.01
N TYR A 72 -7.39 -6.08 -4.17
CA TYR A 72 -7.74 -5.29 -5.37
C TYR A 72 -8.74 -4.17 -5.08
N PRO A 73 -8.55 -2.94 -5.59
CA PRO A 73 -7.53 -2.50 -6.56
C PRO A 73 -6.20 -2.03 -5.94
N ILE A 74 -5.97 -2.20 -4.64
CA ILE A 74 -4.74 -1.76 -3.98
C ILE A 74 -3.73 -2.91 -4.02
N HIS A 75 -2.49 -2.61 -4.38
CA HIS A 75 -1.41 -3.60 -4.35
C HIS A 75 -1.08 -4.01 -2.90
N PRO A 76 -0.88 -5.30 -2.61
CA PRO A 76 -0.63 -5.79 -1.24
C PRO A 76 0.53 -5.09 -0.54
N GLU A 77 1.61 -4.77 -1.25
CA GLU A 77 2.80 -4.13 -0.70
C GLU A 77 2.51 -2.80 0.02
N ILE A 78 1.52 -2.03 -0.44
CA ILE A 78 1.11 -0.80 0.25
C ILE A 78 0.63 -1.13 1.67
N PHE A 79 -0.18 -2.16 1.80
CA PHE A 79 -0.70 -2.57 3.09
C PHE A 79 0.40 -3.13 3.98
N ASP A 80 1.32 -3.93 3.43
CA ASP A 80 2.42 -4.50 4.19
C ASP A 80 3.28 -3.40 4.80
N ARG A 81 3.70 -2.44 4.00
CA ARG A 81 4.49 -1.31 4.50
C ARG A 81 3.73 -0.50 5.55
N LEU A 82 2.45 -0.21 5.32
CA LEU A 82 1.66 0.58 6.26
C LEU A 82 1.28 -0.16 7.55
N TYR A 83 1.11 -1.47 7.51
CA TYR A 83 0.71 -2.26 8.69
C TYR A 83 1.88 -2.88 9.45
N GLU A 84 2.99 -3.19 8.79
CA GLU A 84 4.17 -3.77 9.40
C GLU A 84 5.15 -2.69 9.85
N ASP A 85 5.63 -1.87 8.91
CA ASP A 85 6.65 -0.89 9.18
C ASP A 85 6.10 0.30 9.99
N TRP A 86 4.96 0.84 9.58
CA TRP A 86 4.35 2.00 10.23
C TRP A 86 3.64 1.66 11.53
N ALA A 87 3.31 0.38 11.74
CA ALA A 87 2.76 -0.08 13.00
C ALA A 87 3.71 0.12 14.20
N THR A 88 5.00 0.26 13.93
CA THR A 88 6.03 0.53 14.94
C THR A 88 6.05 2.00 15.38
N ILE A 89 5.44 2.90 14.61
CA ILE A 89 5.39 4.33 14.91
C ILE A 89 4.34 4.59 15.99
N GLU A 90 4.76 5.10 17.13
CA GLU A 90 4.01 5.22 18.38
C GLU A 90 2.66 5.96 18.26
N LYS A 91 2.55 6.93 17.35
CA LYS A 91 1.35 7.76 17.14
C LYS A 91 0.50 7.35 15.94
N PHE A 92 0.93 6.34 15.20
CA PHE A 92 0.20 5.89 14.01
C PHE A 92 -1.01 5.02 14.41
N GLN A 93 -2.19 5.57 14.21
CA GLN A 93 -3.44 4.82 14.42
C GLN A 93 -3.68 3.89 13.21
N LYS A 94 -3.12 2.68 13.26
CA LYS A 94 -3.06 1.69 12.18
C LYS A 94 -4.21 1.81 11.16
N THR A 95 -5.37 1.29 11.48
CA THR A 95 -6.49 1.24 10.51
C THR A 95 -7.02 2.62 10.12
N ARG A 96 -7.12 3.55 11.07
CA ARG A 96 -7.64 4.89 10.80
C ARG A 96 -6.67 5.76 10.00
N GLY A 97 -5.37 5.65 10.29
CA GLY A 97 -4.33 6.35 9.55
C GLY A 97 -4.25 5.84 8.11
N VAL A 98 -4.21 4.52 7.92
CA VAL A 98 -4.22 3.89 6.59
C VAL A 98 -5.46 4.28 5.79
N LEU A 99 -6.64 4.24 6.43
CA LEU A 99 -7.90 4.61 5.76
C LEU A 99 -7.89 6.07 5.29
N ARG A 100 -7.39 6.99 6.12
CA ARG A 100 -7.31 8.41 5.78
C ARG A 100 -6.32 8.68 4.65
N LEU A 101 -5.13 8.08 4.71
CA LEU A 101 -4.13 8.17 3.66
C LEU A 101 -4.68 7.63 2.35
N MET A 102 -5.18 6.41 2.35
CA MET A 102 -5.67 5.77 1.12
C MET A 102 -6.91 6.46 0.56
N ALA A 103 -7.76 7.07 1.39
CA ALA A 103 -8.86 7.89 0.91
C ALA A 103 -8.37 9.12 0.14
N ALA A 104 -7.32 9.79 0.62
CA ALA A 104 -6.72 10.92 -0.08
C ALA A 104 -6.06 10.47 -1.40
N VAL A 105 -5.30 9.38 -1.38
CA VAL A 105 -4.68 8.80 -2.58
C VAL A 105 -5.73 8.44 -3.64
N VAL A 106 -6.76 7.70 -3.26
CA VAL A 106 -7.84 7.30 -4.19
C VAL A 106 -8.56 8.52 -4.75
N HIS A 107 -8.79 9.56 -3.94
CA HIS A 107 -9.38 10.81 -4.39
C HIS A 107 -8.54 11.48 -5.49
N GLU A 108 -7.25 11.62 -5.27
CA GLU A 108 -6.34 12.26 -6.24
C GLU A 108 -6.22 11.44 -7.53
N LEU A 109 -6.05 10.13 -7.43
CA LEU A 109 -6.01 9.25 -8.61
C LEU A 109 -7.30 9.35 -9.41
N TRP A 110 -8.45 9.41 -8.74
CA TRP A 110 -9.74 9.60 -9.39
C TRP A 110 -9.85 10.95 -10.08
N MET A 111 -9.47 12.04 -9.41
CA MET A 111 -9.55 13.40 -9.98
C MET A 111 -8.64 13.57 -11.19
N HIS A 112 -7.50 12.92 -11.21
CA HIS A 112 -6.55 12.94 -12.32
C HIS A 112 -6.82 11.87 -13.38
N GLN A 113 -7.90 11.08 -13.23
CA GLN A 113 -8.28 10.00 -14.14
C GLN A 113 -7.12 9.01 -14.38
N ASP A 114 -6.42 8.65 -13.31
CA ASP A 114 -5.34 7.68 -13.39
C ASP A 114 -5.84 6.37 -14.03
N GLY A 115 -5.12 5.90 -15.04
CA GLY A 115 -5.44 4.69 -15.80
C GLY A 115 -4.77 3.43 -15.28
N GLY A 116 -4.12 3.49 -14.12
CA GLY A 116 -3.45 2.35 -13.51
C GLY A 116 -4.40 1.18 -13.25
N LEU A 117 -3.93 -0.04 -13.52
CA LEU A 117 -4.71 -1.26 -13.32
C LEU A 117 -4.72 -1.71 -11.85
N LEU A 118 -3.69 -1.31 -11.09
CA LEU A 118 -3.56 -1.46 -9.64
C LEU A 118 -3.04 -0.15 -9.06
N ILE A 119 -3.46 0.17 -7.85
CA ILE A 119 -2.84 1.25 -7.06
C ILE A 119 -1.53 0.69 -6.48
N MET A 120 -0.43 1.07 -7.11
CA MET A 120 0.92 0.64 -6.74
C MET A 120 1.52 1.58 -5.67
N PRO A 121 2.60 1.21 -4.96
CA PRO A 121 3.35 2.15 -4.15
C PRO A 121 3.79 3.40 -4.92
N SER A 122 4.16 3.24 -6.18
CA SER A 122 4.51 4.33 -7.10
C SER A 122 3.33 5.22 -7.52
N SER A 123 2.10 4.74 -7.35
CA SER A 123 0.89 5.54 -7.65
C SER A 123 0.56 6.56 -6.55
N ILE A 124 1.26 6.55 -5.41
CA ILE A 124 1.01 7.50 -4.32
C ILE A 124 1.58 8.87 -4.71
N PRO A 125 0.72 9.89 -4.93
CA PRO A 125 1.17 11.19 -5.43
C PRO A 125 1.79 12.01 -4.28
N LEU A 126 3.10 11.91 -4.13
CA LEU A 126 3.85 12.59 -3.05
C LEU A 126 4.04 14.09 -3.29
N ASP A 127 3.77 14.58 -4.50
CA ASP A 127 3.70 16.00 -4.83
C ASP A 127 2.45 16.69 -4.27
N VAL A 128 1.44 15.92 -3.87
CA VAL A 128 0.22 16.42 -3.23
C VAL A 128 0.48 16.67 -1.73
N PRO A 129 0.44 17.94 -1.26
CA PRO A 129 0.83 18.27 0.12
C PRO A 129 0.07 17.48 1.19
N ASN A 130 -1.23 17.32 1.02
CA ASN A 130 -2.08 16.59 1.98
C ASN A 130 -1.66 15.12 2.14
N ILE A 131 -1.24 14.46 1.07
CA ILE A 131 -0.79 13.07 1.08
C ILE A 131 0.61 12.99 1.70
N ARG A 132 1.51 13.89 1.27
CA ARG A 132 2.86 13.99 1.84
C ARG A 132 2.82 14.24 3.33
N ASP A 133 2.02 15.21 3.78
CA ASP A 133 1.88 15.55 5.20
C ASP A 133 1.31 14.38 6.01
N GLU A 134 0.39 13.61 5.45
CA GLU A 134 -0.14 12.42 6.11
C GLU A 134 0.93 11.35 6.28
N LEU A 135 1.78 11.16 5.29
CA LEU A 135 2.91 10.23 5.32
C LEU A 135 4.02 10.70 6.27
N THR A 136 4.38 12.00 6.26
CA THR A 136 5.53 12.50 7.03
C THR A 136 5.18 12.92 8.45
N ARG A 137 3.90 13.07 8.77
CA ARG A 137 3.39 13.55 10.07
C ARG A 137 4.01 12.89 11.30
N HIS A 138 4.36 11.63 11.18
CA HIS A 138 4.80 10.81 12.31
C HIS A 138 6.31 10.57 12.35
N VAL A 139 7.04 11.01 11.32
CA VAL A 139 8.47 10.73 11.17
C VAL A 139 9.39 11.94 11.35
N GLY A 140 8.82 13.14 11.45
CA GLY A 140 9.57 14.39 11.73
C GLY A 140 9.83 15.26 10.50
N ASP A 141 10.17 16.52 10.73
CA ASP A 141 10.18 17.57 9.70
C ASP A 141 11.28 17.41 8.63
N ASN A 142 12.34 16.67 8.94
CA ASN A 142 13.46 16.46 8.01
C ASN A 142 13.13 15.50 6.86
N TRP A 143 12.04 14.76 6.95
CA TRP A 143 11.68 13.75 5.96
C TRP A 143 11.25 14.32 4.62
N ASN A 144 10.73 15.54 4.59
CA ASN A 144 10.36 16.17 3.31
C ASN A 144 11.56 16.31 2.36
N ALA A 145 12.72 16.71 2.88
CA ALA A 145 13.94 16.79 2.08
C ALA A 145 14.43 15.42 1.59
N ILE A 146 14.25 14.37 2.42
CA ILE A 146 14.57 12.98 2.04
C ILE A 146 13.63 12.51 0.95
N VAL A 147 12.32 12.77 1.05
CA VAL A 147 11.34 12.42 0.02
C VAL A 147 11.72 13.09 -1.31
N ASP A 148 12.02 14.39 -1.31
CA ASP A 148 12.35 15.14 -2.52
C ASP A 148 13.65 14.66 -3.19
N HIS A 149 14.58 14.10 -2.43
CA HIS A 149 15.86 13.64 -2.95
C HIS A 149 15.86 12.15 -3.28
N GLU A 150 15.26 11.31 -2.41
CA GLU A 150 15.40 9.86 -2.49
C GLU A 150 14.19 9.15 -3.12
N VAL A 151 13.02 9.80 -3.16
CA VAL A 151 11.77 9.11 -3.52
C VAL A 151 11.08 9.73 -4.71
N ASP A 152 10.76 11.03 -4.67
CA ASP A 152 9.91 11.67 -5.67
C ASP A 152 10.34 13.10 -5.97
N GLY A 153 10.07 13.53 -7.20
CA GLY A 153 10.42 14.87 -7.69
C GLY A 153 11.49 14.85 -8.76
N LYS A 154 11.58 15.95 -9.53
CA LYS A 154 12.51 16.07 -10.69
C LYS A 154 13.99 15.96 -10.32
N ASN A 155 14.34 16.17 -9.06
CA ASN A 155 15.71 16.08 -8.56
C ASN A 155 15.95 14.77 -7.79
N SER A 156 14.96 13.91 -7.69
CA SER A 156 15.09 12.63 -6.98
C SER A 156 16.00 11.66 -7.71
N ILE A 157 16.66 10.80 -6.95
CA ILE A 157 17.52 9.74 -7.51
C ILE A 157 16.74 8.81 -8.43
N PRO A 158 15.54 8.32 -8.08
CA PRO A 158 14.73 7.49 -8.97
C PRO A 158 14.44 8.18 -10.31
N TYR A 159 13.99 9.44 -10.28
CA TYR A 159 13.69 10.19 -11.49
C TYR A 159 14.91 10.34 -12.41
N GLN A 160 16.08 10.67 -11.84
CA GLN A 160 17.32 10.78 -12.62
C GLN A 160 17.72 9.44 -13.26
N LYS A 161 17.53 8.34 -12.52
CA LYS A 161 17.83 7.00 -13.05
C LYS A 161 16.86 6.57 -14.14
N ASP A 162 15.59 6.88 -14.03
CA ASP A 162 14.59 6.59 -15.06
C ASP A 162 14.85 7.39 -16.34
N VAL A 163 15.31 8.64 -16.24
CA VAL A 163 15.72 9.43 -17.42
C VAL A 163 16.94 8.84 -18.11
N GLU A 164 17.92 8.31 -17.35
CA GLU A 164 19.11 7.68 -17.89
C GLU A 164 18.83 6.30 -18.53
N VAL A 165 17.98 5.52 -17.90
CA VAL A 165 17.67 4.14 -18.32
C VAL A 165 16.18 3.86 -18.10
N PRO A 166 15.28 4.23 -19.04
CA PRO A 166 13.84 4.03 -18.89
C PRO A 166 13.53 2.53 -18.82
N ARG A 167 13.42 1.99 -17.62
CA ARG A 167 13.05 0.58 -17.38
C ARG A 167 11.70 0.44 -16.70
N PHE A 168 11.24 1.48 -16.03
CA PHE A 168 10.10 1.41 -15.13
C PHE A 168 9.08 2.56 -15.32
N SER A 169 9.25 3.36 -16.33
CA SER A 169 8.29 4.43 -16.70
C SER A 169 7.17 3.92 -17.59
#